data_226cce6ab3969a5e3d4c53af17fe0a23
#
_entry.id   226cce6ab3969a5e3d4c53af17fe0a23
#
_cell.length_a   1.000
_cell.length_b   1.000
_cell.length_c   1.000
_cell.angle_alpha   90.00
_cell.angle_beta   90.00
_cell.angle_gamma   90.00
#
_symmetry.space_group_name_H-M   'P 1'
#
loop_
_entity.id
_entity.type
_entity.pdbx_description
1 polymer ?
#
loop_
_entity_poly.entity_id
_entity_poly.type
_entity_poly.pdbx_seq_one_letter_code
_entity_poly.pdbx_strand_id
1 'polypeptide(L)'
;MSRRLENLLGALAVGLSDAITSAVETTTGHAGAMGAALATLAQEPGLGIEQLRVPLGRTQSATVRVVDQLVAEGYAERRPGQDQRCVAVFLTAKGDRAASRVLASREQLLADAMSPLTPGERKTLTGALEKVLAQITSDRAHADLICRLCDLAACPERACPVELAALGLREQLAEGVMRP
;
A
#
# COMPACT_ATOMS: atom_id res chain seq x y z
N MET A 1 7.76 3.26 29.85
CA MET A 1 6.86 2.88 28.74
C MET A 1 6.36 1.47 28.96
N SER A 2 5.14 1.15 28.62
CA SER A 2 4.53 -0.16 28.96
C SER A 2 4.95 -1.20 27.93
N ARG A 3 5.81 -2.14 28.29
CA ARG A 3 6.15 -3.34 27.48
C ARG A 3 4.91 -4.04 26.89
N ARG A 4 3.78 -3.92 27.59
CA ARG A 4 2.51 -4.46 27.11
C ARG A 4 2.02 -3.79 25.83
N LEU A 5 2.13 -2.45 25.71
CA LEU A 5 1.73 -1.73 24.50
C LEU A 5 2.57 -2.14 23.31
N GLU A 6 3.87 -2.23 23.52
CA GLU A 6 4.82 -2.65 22.48
C GLU A 6 4.53 -4.08 21.98
N ASN A 7 4.26 -5.00 22.91
CA ASN A 7 3.86 -6.38 22.56
C ASN A 7 2.53 -6.43 21.81
N LEU A 8 1.53 -5.65 22.23
CA LEU A 8 0.23 -5.61 21.53
C LEU A 8 0.37 -5.05 20.13
N LEU A 9 1.16 -3.98 19.96
CA LEU A 9 1.43 -3.40 18.65
C LEU A 9 2.19 -4.39 17.74
N GLY A 10 3.20 -5.07 18.28
CA GLY A 10 3.94 -6.09 17.54
C GLY A 10 3.06 -7.25 17.11
N ALA A 11 2.23 -7.78 18.02
CA ALA A 11 1.29 -8.86 17.71
C ALA A 11 0.24 -8.43 16.67
N LEU A 12 -0.30 -7.21 16.79
CA LEU A 12 -1.24 -6.65 15.82
C LEU A 12 -0.60 -6.53 14.43
N ALA A 13 0.62 -6.00 14.36
CA ALA A 13 1.33 -5.82 13.09
C ALA A 13 1.56 -7.18 12.38
N VAL A 14 2.02 -8.21 13.11
CA VAL A 14 2.20 -9.56 12.55
C VAL A 14 0.86 -10.15 12.12
N GLY A 15 -0.15 -10.15 12.99
CA GLY A 15 -1.45 -10.75 12.70
C GLY A 15 -2.16 -10.09 11.51
N LEU A 16 -2.14 -8.75 11.42
CA LEU A 16 -2.73 -8.05 10.27
C LEU A 16 -1.91 -8.29 8.97
N SER A 17 -0.59 -8.31 9.06
CA SER A 17 0.27 -8.60 7.89
C SER A 17 0.00 -9.98 7.33
N ASP A 18 -0.09 -11.00 8.17
CA ASP A 18 -0.37 -12.39 7.76
C ASP A 18 -1.78 -12.51 7.16
N ALA A 19 -2.77 -11.89 7.80
CA ALA A 19 -4.14 -11.91 7.32
C ALA A 19 -4.31 -11.20 5.96
N ILE A 20 -3.69 -10.03 5.77
CA ILE A 20 -3.68 -9.31 4.49
C ILE A 20 -2.98 -10.15 3.42
N THR A 21 -1.84 -10.75 3.74
CA THR A 21 -1.11 -11.61 2.81
C THR A 21 -1.98 -12.78 2.35
N SER A 22 -2.61 -13.48 3.28
CA SER A 22 -3.51 -14.60 2.98
C SER A 22 -4.72 -14.17 2.13
N ALA A 23 -5.33 -13.02 2.42
CA ALA A 23 -6.45 -12.49 1.65
C ALA A 23 -6.04 -12.16 0.19
N VAL A 24 -4.85 -11.56 0.00
CA VAL A 24 -4.28 -11.28 -1.31
C VAL A 24 -4.00 -12.58 -2.08
N GLU A 25 -3.39 -13.56 -1.43
CA GLU A 25 -3.11 -14.87 -2.03
C GLU A 25 -4.41 -15.57 -2.47
N THR A 26 -5.43 -15.57 -1.62
CA THR A 26 -6.74 -16.14 -1.96
C THR A 26 -7.37 -15.44 -3.18
N THR A 27 -7.19 -14.14 -3.29
CA THR A 27 -7.78 -13.31 -4.36
C THR A 27 -7.05 -13.49 -5.70
N THR A 28 -5.72 -13.62 -5.66
CA THR A 28 -4.86 -13.65 -6.85
C THR A 28 -4.44 -15.07 -7.25
N GLY A 29 -4.53 -16.04 -6.34
CA GLY A 29 -3.95 -17.36 -6.49
C GLY A 29 -2.43 -17.39 -6.31
N HIS A 30 -1.82 -16.27 -5.90
CA HIS A 30 -0.37 -16.12 -5.82
C HIS A 30 0.07 -15.42 -4.53
N ALA A 31 1.11 -15.98 -3.93
CA ALA A 31 1.81 -15.37 -2.80
C ALA A 31 2.70 -14.18 -3.25
N GLY A 32 2.91 -13.25 -2.35
CA GLY A 32 3.96 -12.25 -2.47
C GLY A 32 3.56 -10.95 -3.17
N ALA A 33 4.38 -10.48 -4.14
CA ALA A 33 4.29 -9.11 -4.65
C ALA A 33 3.20 -8.87 -5.70
N MET A 34 2.48 -9.91 -6.15
CA MET A 34 1.50 -9.76 -7.23
C MET A 34 0.32 -8.84 -6.84
N GLY A 35 -0.22 -9.01 -5.64
CA GLY A 35 -1.29 -8.15 -5.15
C GLY A 35 -0.86 -6.69 -5.00
N ALA A 36 0.36 -6.46 -4.52
CA ALA A 36 0.93 -5.12 -4.44
C ALA A 36 1.12 -4.51 -5.84
N ALA A 37 1.62 -5.29 -6.81
CA ALA A 37 1.79 -4.82 -8.18
C ALA A 37 0.43 -4.46 -8.84
N LEU A 38 -0.60 -5.27 -8.62
CA LEU A 38 -1.96 -4.97 -9.08
C LEU A 38 -2.50 -3.69 -8.46
N ALA A 39 -2.39 -3.54 -7.14
CA ALA A 39 -2.87 -2.35 -6.44
C ALA A 39 -2.13 -1.08 -6.88
N THR A 40 -0.80 -1.14 -6.99
CA THR A 40 0.02 -0.01 -7.46
C THR A 40 -0.35 0.38 -8.89
N LEU A 41 -0.42 -0.57 -9.82
CA LEU A 41 -0.74 -0.30 -11.22
C LEU A 41 -2.18 0.22 -11.44
N ALA A 42 -3.11 -0.14 -10.57
CA ALA A 42 -4.47 0.39 -10.62
C ALA A 42 -4.52 1.88 -10.25
N GLN A 43 -3.67 2.31 -9.35
CA GLN A 43 -3.63 3.70 -8.87
C GLN A 43 -2.67 4.57 -9.71
N GLU A 44 -1.60 3.97 -10.22
CA GLU A 44 -0.58 4.63 -11.03
C GLU A 44 -0.33 3.83 -12.32
N PRO A 45 -1.18 3.99 -13.35
CA PRO A 45 -1.03 3.26 -14.60
C PRO A 45 0.22 3.71 -15.39
N GLY A 46 0.87 2.76 -16.04
CA GLY A 46 1.98 3.07 -16.96
C GLY A 46 3.34 3.18 -16.28
N LEU A 47 3.49 2.67 -15.06
CA LEU A 47 4.79 2.59 -14.40
C LEU A 47 5.75 1.64 -15.14
N GLY A 48 7.02 2.02 -15.19
CA GLY A 48 8.11 1.14 -15.62
C GLY A 48 8.60 0.23 -14.50
N ILE A 49 9.47 -0.73 -14.84
CA ILE A 49 10.03 -1.71 -13.89
C ILE A 49 10.74 -1.01 -12.71
N GLU A 50 11.52 0.04 -13.00
CA GLU A 50 12.26 0.77 -11.95
C GLU A 50 11.34 1.47 -10.95
N GLN A 51 10.23 2.01 -11.42
CA GLN A 51 9.23 2.64 -10.57
C GLN A 51 8.47 1.60 -9.75
N LEU A 52 8.07 0.49 -10.38
CA LEU A 52 7.36 -0.60 -9.70
C LEU A 52 8.20 -1.30 -8.62
N ARG A 53 9.53 -1.42 -8.80
CA ARG A 53 10.37 -2.15 -7.83
C ARG A 53 10.35 -1.52 -6.44
N VAL A 54 10.13 -0.21 -6.35
CA VAL A 54 10.15 0.52 -5.08
C VAL A 54 8.97 0.13 -4.19
N PRO A 55 7.70 0.31 -4.60
CA PRO A 55 6.55 -0.11 -3.79
C PRO A 55 6.52 -1.63 -3.57
N LEU A 56 7.08 -2.44 -4.47
CA LEU A 56 7.15 -3.89 -4.28
C LEU A 56 8.25 -4.32 -3.30
N GLY A 57 9.19 -3.45 -2.95
CA GLY A 57 10.34 -3.78 -2.10
C GLY A 57 11.20 -4.90 -2.71
N ARG A 58 11.38 -4.91 -4.05
CA ARG A 58 12.04 -5.98 -4.79
C ARG A 58 13.24 -5.48 -5.58
N THR A 59 14.10 -6.40 -5.96
CA THR A 59 15.14 -6.12 -6.95
C THR A 59 14.52 -5.98 -8.34
N GLN A 60 15.21 -5.33 -9.27
CA GLN A 60 14.77 -5.19 -10.65
C GLN A 60 14.42 -6.54 -11.28
N SER A 61 15.27 -7.54 -11.14
CA SER A 61 15.05 -8.88 -11.71
C SER A 61 13.83 -9.59 -11.10
N ALA A 62 13.58 -9.42 -9.80
CA ALA A 62 12.38 -9.96 -9.16
C ALA A 62 11.11 -9.23 -9.61
N THR A 63 11.19 -7.90 -9.82
CA THR A 63 10.07 -7.11 -10.36
C THR A 63 9.74 -7.51 -11.79
N VAL A 64 10.76 -7.74 -12.63
CA VAL A 64 10.55 -8.27 -14.00
C VAL A 64 9.75 -9.57 -13.96
N ARG A 65 10.11 -10.52 -13.09
CA ARG A 65 9.39 -11.80 -12.94
C ARG A 65 7.93 -11.61 -12.52
N VAL A 66 7.65 -10.68 -11.60
CA VAL A 66 6.26 -10.36 -11.20
C VAL A 66 5.48 -9.80 -12.38
N VAL A 67 6.07 -8.88 -13.16
CA VAL A 67 5.43 -8.32 -14.35
C VAL A 67 5.25 -9.36 -15.45
N ASP A 68 6.25 -10.24 -15.69
CA ASP A 68 6.13 -11.36 -16.63
C ASP A 68 4.94 -12.25 -16.26
N GLN A 69 4.78 -12.56 -14.97
CA GLN A 69 3.69 -13.38 -14.49
C GLN A 69 2.33 -12.67 -14.67
N LEU A 70 2.23 -11.37 -14.34
CA LEU A 70 1.01 -10.58 -14.58
C LEU A 70 0.62 -10.59 -16.06
N VAL A 71 1.60 -10.47 -16.96
CA VAL A 71 1.36 -10.51 -18.42
C VAL A 71 0.95 -11.89 -18.88
N ALA A 72 1.66 -12.94 -18.45
CA ALA A 72 1.36 -14.33 -18.82
C ALA A 72 -0.05 -14.76 -18.40
N GLU A 73 -0.53 -14.25 -17.26
CA GLU A 73 -1.87 -14.53 -16.76
C GLU A 73 -2.93 -13.55 -17.30
N GLY A 74 -2.52 -12.57 -18.12
CA GLY A 74 -3.43 -11.61 -18.75
C GLY A 74 -3.98 -10.54 -17.79
N TYR A 75 -3.33 -10.30 -16.67
CA TYR A 75 -3.66 -9.19 -15.75
C TYR A 75 -3.06 -7.86 -16.20
N ALA A 76 -1.92 -7.90 -16.87
CA ALA A 76 -1.24 -6.70 -17.36
C ALA A 76 -0.77 -6.85 -18.80
N GLU A 77 -0.46 -5.75 -19.41
CA GLU A 77 0.19 -5.68 -20.72
C GLU A 77 1.31 -4.66 -20.70
N ARG A 78 2.30 -4.87 -21.57
CA ARG A 78 3.38 -3.92 -21.81
C ARG A 78 3.05 -3.07 -23.01
N ARG A 79 3.23 -1.76 -22.87
CA ARG A 79 3.08 -0.78 -23.96
C ARG A 79 4.32 0.10 -24.04
N PRO A 80 4.57 0.77 -25.17
CA PRO A 80 5.57 1.85 -25.21
C PRO A 80 5.22 2.92 -24.16
N GLY A 81 6.21 3.34 -23.36
CA GLY A 81 6.05 4.45 -22.42
C GLY A 81 6.04 5.82 -23.14
N GLN A 82 6.00 6.89 -22.35
CA GLN A 82 6.07 8.26 -22.89
C GLN A 82 7.36 8.50 -23.69
N ASP A 83 8.49 7.96 -23.24
CA ASP A 83 9.66 7.77 -24.05
C ASP A 83 9.56 6.38 -24.71
N GLN A 84 9.50 6.31 -26.03
CA GLN A 84 9.38 5.06 -26.80
C GLN A 84 10.49 4.04 -26.51
N ARG A 85 11.56 4.45 -25.81
CA ARG A 85 12.65 3.58 -25.34
C ARG A 85 12.32 2.86 -24.03
N CYS A 86 11.29 3.31 -23.32
CA CYS A 86 10.87 2.75 -22.04
C CYS A 86 9.61 1.90 -22.23
N VAL A 87 9.56 0.77 -21.51
CA VAL A 87 8.38 -0.08 -21.45
C VAL A 87 7.56 0.28 -20.21
N ALA A 88 6.30 0.61 -20.44
CA ALA A 88 5.32 0.89 -19.39
C ALA A 88 4.35 -0.29 -19.21
N VAL A 89 3.92 -0.52 -17.99
CA VAL A 89 3.02 -1.62 -17.62
C VAL A 89 1.64 -1.07 -17.31
N PHE A 90 0.62 -1.62 -17.93
CA PHE A 90 -0.77 -1.24 -17.73
C PHE A 90 -1.60 -2.46 -17.35
N LEU A 91 -2.59 -2.28 -16.50
CA LEU A 91 -3.55 -3.33 -16.24
C LEU A 91 -4.47 -3.55 -17.45
N THR A 92 -4.92 -4.78 -17.61
CA THR A 92 -6.05 -5.12 -18.46
C THR A 92 -7.34 -5.01 -17.66
N ALA A 93 -8.51 -5.09 -18.29
CA ALA A 93 -9.79 -5.17 -17.59
C ALA A 93 -9.87 -6.34 -16.59
N LYS A 94 -9.12 -7.44 -16.83
CA LYS A 94 -8.96 -8.54 -15.86
C LYS A 94 -8.10 -8.11 -14.67
N GLY A 95 -7.03 -7.37 -14.93
CA GLY A 95 -6.15 -6.83 -13.91
C GLY A 95 -6.85 -5.82 -13.01
N ASP A 96 -7.60 -4.88 -13.58
CA ASP A 96 -8.38 -3.89 -12.82
C ASP A 96 -9.37 -4.55 -11.85
N ARG A 97 -10.09 -5.58 -12.34
CA ARG A 97 -10.99 -6.36 -11.46
C ARG A 97 -10.24 -7.11 -10.36
N ALA A 98 -9.04 -7.61 -10.64
CA ALA A 98 -8.22 -8.30 -9.65
C ALA A 98 -7.70 -7.30 -8.60
N ALA A 99 -7.19 -6.14 -9.02
CA ALA A 99 -6.76 -5.07 -8.13
C ALA A 99 -7.89 -4.59 -7.21
N SER A 100 -9.08 -4.35 -7.77
CA SER A 100 -10.27 -3.96 -6.99
C SER A 100 -10.63 -5.01 -5.93
N ARG A 101 -10.53 -6.31 -6.26
CA ARG A 101 -10.77 -7.38 -5.27
C ARG A 101 -9.71 -7.42 -4.18
N VAL A 102 -8.43 -7.21 -4.52
CA VAL A 102 -7.34 -7.13 -3.54
C VAL A 102 -7.58 -6.01 -2.53
N LEU A 103 -7.89 -4.81 -3.03
CA LEU A 103 -8.16 -3.64 -2.17
C LEU A 103 -9.41 -3.84 -1.32
N ALA A 104 -10.50 -4.35 -1.90
CA ALA A 104 -11.74 -4.62 -1.16
C ALA A 104 -11.56 -5.70 -0.09
N SER A 105 -10.80 -6.77 -0.36
CA SER A 105 -10.52 -7.82 0.63
C SER A 105 -9.72 -7.28 1.82
N ARG A 106 -8.74 -6.40 1.54
CA ARG A 106 -7.97 -5.71 2.59
C ARG A 106 -8.85 -4.76 3.39
N GLU A 107 -9.68 -3.98 2.73
CA GLU A 107 -10.61 -3.05 3.37
C GLU A 107 -11.55 -3.78 4.33
N GLN A 108 -12.19 -4.86 3.87
CA GLN A 108 -13.10 -5.67 4.69
C GLN A 108 -12.39 -6.25 5.91
N LEU A 109 -11.21 -6.82 5.72
CA LEU A 109 -10.41 -7.39 6.82
C LEU A 109 -10.08 -6.35 7.89
N LEU A 110 -9.69 -5.14 7.46
CA LEU A 110 -9.38 -4.05 8.40
C LEU A 110 -10.63 -3.50 9.07
N ALA A 111 -11.75 -3.40 8.35
CA ALA A 111 -13.05 -3.00 8.91
C ALA A 111 -13.50 -3.98 9.99
N ASP A 112 -13.39 -5.28 9.73
CA ASP A 112 -13.72 -6.34 10.69
C ASP A 112 -12.83 -6.28 11.94
N ALA A 113 -11.52 -6.08 11.76
CA ALA A 113 -10.58 -5.92 12.86
C ALA A 113 -10.90 -4.70 13.75
N MET A 114 -11.42 -3.62 13.13
CA MET A 114 -11.80 -2.40 13.85
C MET A 114 -13.25 -2.42 14.35
N SER A 115 -14.04 -3.44 14.04
CA SER A 115 -15.46 -3.51 14.41
C SER A 115 -15.74 -3.40 15.91
N PRO A 116 -14.90 -3.94 16.83
CA PRO A 116 -15.12 -3.82 18.27
C PRO A 116 -14.97 -2.40 18.83
N LEU A 117 -14.37 -1.47 18.05
CA LEU A 117 -14.07 -0.13 18.55
C LEU A 117 -15.24 0.82 18.39
N THR A 118 -15.53 1.59 19.43
CA THR A 118 -16.48 2.72 19.39
C THR A 118 -15.94 3.85 18.51
N PRO A 119 -16.81 4.76 18.03
CA PRO A 119 -16.37 5.92 17.23
C PRO A 119 -15.28 6.77 17.92
N GLY A 120 -15.37 6.94 19.24
CA GLY A 120 -14.38 7.68 20.04
C GLY A 120 -13.02 6.99 20.08
N GLU A 121 -13.00 5.66 20.26
CA GLU A 121 -11.78 4.87 20.25
C GLU A 121 -11.13 4.86 18.84
N ARG A 122 -11.93 4.75 17.77
CA ARG A 122 -11.43 4.85 16.40
C ARG A 122 -10.75 6.20 16.15
N LYS A 123 -11.37 7.31 16.56
CA LYS A 123 -10.77 8.65 16.44
C LYS A 123 -9.44 8.76 17.20
N THR A 124 -9.38 8.23 18.42
CA THR A 124 -8.15 8.23 19.24
C THR A 124 -7.06 7.37 18.59
N LEU A 125 -7.43 6.19 18.10
CA LEU A 125 -6.51 5.29 17.41
C LEU A 125 -5.99 5.91 16.11
N THR A 126 -6.84 6.57 15.31
CA THR A 126 -6.43 7.28 14.09
C THR A 126 -5.30 8.26 14.40
N GLY A 127 -5.50 9.17 15.35
CA GLY A 127 -4.46 10.14 15.70
C GLY A 127 -3.18 9.53 16.28
N ALA A 128 -3.29 8.37 16.95
CA ALA A 128 -2.11 7.64 17.41
C ALA A 128 -1.35 6.99 16.23
N LEU A 129 -2.06 6.37 15.31
CA LEU A 129 -1.48 5.73 14.12
C LEU A 129 -0.82 6.77 13.19
N GLU A 130 -1.42 7.94 13.02
CA GLU A 130 -0.82 9.04 12.24
C GLU A 130 0.57 9.41 12.78
N LYS A 131 0.70 9.57 14.08
CA LYS A 131 1.99 9.89 14.73
C LYS A 131 3.01 8.77 14.56
N VAL A 132 2.59 7.52 14.75
CA VAL A 132 3.48 6.35 14.61
C VAL A 132 3.93 6.18 13.17
N LEU A 133 3.02 6.29 12.20
CA LEU A 133 3.34 6.20 10.77
C LEU A 133 4.30 7.30 10.32
N ALA A 134 4.07 8.55 10.73
CA ALA A 134 4.99 9.64 10.45
C ALA A 134 6.39 9.39 11.05
N GLN A 135 6.46 8.80 12.24
CA GLN A 135 7.73 8.51 12.91
C GLN A 135 8.52 7.39 12.22
N ILE A 136 7.86 6.32 11.78
CA ILE A 136 8.53 5.18 11.16
C ILE A 136 8.89 5.41 9.69
N THR A 137 8.25 6.36 9.01
CA THR A 137 8.54 6.67 7.60
C THR A 137 9.89 7.37 7.49
N SER A 138 10.86 6.76 6.81
CA SER A 138 12.22 7.31 6.66
C SER A 138 12.36 8.26 5.47
N ASP A 139 11.81 7.88 4.34
CA ASP A 139 12.01 8.53 3.04
C ASP A 139 10.89 8.17 2.05
N ARG A 140 10.99 8.66 0.81
CA ARG A 140 10.02 8.40 -0.25
C ARG A 140 9.88 6.91 -0.58
N ALA A 141 10.99 6.20 -0.70
CA ALA A 141 10.96 4.78 -1.05
C ALA A 141 10.29 3.93 0.04
N HIS A 142 10.51 4.28 1.30
CA HIS A 142 9.84 3.64 2.43
C HIS A 142 8.33 3.97 2.45
N ALA A 143 7.96 5.20 2.13
CA ALA A 143 6.55 5.59 2.01
C ALA A 143 5.83 4.78 0.93
N ASP A 144 6.40 4.64 -0.25
CA ASP A 144 5.85 3.84 -1.34
C ASP A 144 5.67 2.37 -0.92
N LEU A 145 6.65 1.82 -0.19
CA LEU A 145 6.60 0.46 0.32
C LEU A 145 5.48 0.27 1.36
N ILE A 146 5.31 1.19 2.30
CA ILE A 146 4.27 1.12 3.33
C ILE A 146 2.88 1.24 2.68
N CYS A 147 2.71 2.16 1.74
CA CYS A 147 1.43 2.49 1.12
C CYS A 147 1.03 1.59 -0.05
N ARG A 148 1.84 0.61 -0.45
CA ARG A 148 1.64 -0.25 -1.64
C ARG A 148 0.29 -0.96 -1.77
N LEU A 149 -0.45 -1.06 -0.69
CA LEU A 149 -1.80 -1.65 -0.64
C LEU A 149 -2.84 -0.67 -0.07
N CYS A 150 -2.49 0.61 0.10
CA CYS A 150 -3.46 1.62 0.53
C CYS A 150 -4.43 1.96 -0.59
N ASP A 151 -5.64 2.35 -0.22
CA ASP A 151 -6.53 3.10 -1.10
C ASP A 151 -6.13 4.59 -1.00
N LEU A 152 -5.52 5.12 -2.06
CA LEU A 152 -5.05 6.51 -2.08
C LEU A 152 -6.21 7.51 -2.09
N ALA A 153 -7.39 7.11 -2.58
CA ALA A 153 -8.57 7.97 -2.55
C ALA A 153 -9.09 8.19 -1.12
N ALA A 154 -8.97 7.18 -0.26
CA ALA A 154 -9.34 7.28 1.16
C ALA A 154 -8.28 8.01 2.02
N CYS A 155 -7.05 8.16 1.51
CA CYS A 155 -5.92 8.75 2.22
C CYS A 155 -5.28 9.86 1.36
N PRO A 156 -5.89 11.03 1.24
CA PRO A 156 -5.42 12.09 0.36
C PRO A 156 -4.02 12.57 0.76
N GLU A 157 -3.17 12.82 -0.21
CA GLU A 157 -1.75 13.17 -0.04
C GLU A 157 -1.51 14.30 0.97
N ARG A 158 -2.35 15.34 0.92
CA ARG A 158 -2.23 16.52 1.82
C ARG A 158 -2.49 16.22 3.29
N ALA A 159 -3.10 15.08 3.59
CA ALA A 159 -3.46 14.65 4.94
C ALA A 159 -2.78 13.32 5.34
N CYS A 160 -2.07 12.67 4.42
CA CYS A 160 -1.43 11.40 4.68
C CYS A 160 -0.16 11.58 5.54
N PRO A 161 -0.09 10.99 6.76
CA PRO A 161 1.07 11.14 7.64
C PRO A 161 2.35 10.55 7.02
N VAL A 162 2.23 9.52 6.19
CA VAL A 162 3.33 8.89 5.49
C VAL A 162 3.87 9.81 4.39
N GLU A 163 2.97 10.41 3.60
CA GLU A 163 3.34 11.37 2.56
C GLU A 163 4.02 12.61 3.13
N LEU A 164 3.41 13.23 4.15
CA LEU A 164 3.98 14.40 4.82
C LEU A 164 5.35 14.11 5.42
N ALA A 165 5.55 12.92 6.00
CA ALA A 165 6.84 12.51 6.52
C ALA A 165 7.89 12.32 5.41
N ALA A 166 7.50 11.72 4.28
CA ALA A 166 8.38 11.53 3.11
C ALA A 166 8.83 12.86 2.49
N LEU A 167 7.98 13.89 2.56
CA LEU A 167 8.28 15.25 2.12
C LEU A 167 9.06 16.09 3.15
N GLY A 168 9.36 15.56 4.33
CA GLY A 168 10.02 16.30 5.42
C GLY A 168 9.10 17.29 6.16
N LEU A 169 7.78 17.16 5.99
CA LEU A 169 6.77 18.09 6.54
C LEU A 169 6.13 17.58 7.85
N ARG A 170 6.88 16.85 8.66
CA ARG A 170 6.39 16.23 9.91
C ARG A 170 5.84 17.25 10.92
N GLU A 171 6.33 18.46 10.91
CA GLU A 171 5.91 19.53 11.83
C GLU A 171 4.45 19.93 11.59
N GLN A 172 3.96 19.87 10.36
CA GLN A 172 2.56 20.16 10.02
C GLN A 172 1.56 19.19 10.66
N LEU A 173 2.00 17.95 10.94
CA LEU A 173 1.19 16.95 11.68
C LEU A 173 1.09 17.29 13.18
N ALA A 174 2.13 17.90 13.75
CA ALA A 174 2.17 18.25 15.18
C ALA A 174 1.32 19.49 15.49
N GLU A 175 1.19 20.41 14.55
CA GLU A 175 0.47 21.68 14.73
C GLU A 175 -1.04 21.57 14.48
N GLY A 176 -1.55 20.39 14.10
CA GLY A 176 -2.98 20.20 13.83
C GLY A 176 -3.52 21.07 12.67
N VAL A 177 -2.64 21.53 11.78
CA VAL A 177 -2.96 22.42 10.65
C VAL A 177 -3.61 21.63 9.49
N MET A 178 -4.49 20.69 9.80
CA MET A 178 -5.43 20.19 8.82
C MET A 178 -6.80 20.78 9.09
N ARG A 179 -7.00 22.02 8.65
CA ARG A 179 -8.34 22.57 8.45
C ARG A 179 -8.78 22.29 7.01
N PRO A 180 -10.08 21.96 6.85
CA PRO A 180 -10.68 21.60 5.58
C PRO A 180 -10.55 22.66 4.50
#